data_c1df220e65ed6ea92e85a3aa75e44a5e
#
_entry.id   c1df220e65ed6ea92e85a3aa75e44a5e
#
_cell.length_a   1.000
_cell.length_b   1.000
_cell.length_c   1.000
_cell.angle_alpha   90.00
_cell.angle_beta   90.00
_cell.angle_gamma   90.00
#
_symmetry.space_group_name_H-M   'P 1'
#
loop_
_entity.id
_entity.type
_entity.pdbx_description
1 polymer ?
#
loop_
_entity_poly.entity_id
_entity_poly.type
_entity_poly.pdbx_seq_one_letter_code
_entity_poly.pdbx_strand_id
1 'polypeptide(L)'
;MTEPFHDVHGSGPVLLVLPGGAGHPMGLDGLIRRLAGCFTVVVLDPLGLAHGRLGRPVAEQRPADWSEAAHRVLDAVLPAGESACVLGFSSGAIAALELLARHPQRLRHVLAHEPPCVAALPDGRLRHEGFRAVYDTYRRAGLAAAGARLAAELDGLPAPEQAPGQPPAPGEESQTPMGVFLTRVLVPFSGYVPPAELPAGRLTLAAGTASRGQLPARTAAFLAERHGSRFLELPGGHLGAAEFPEAFADGIAEALATASVC
;
A
#
# COMPACT_ATOMS: atom_id res chain seq x y z
N MET A 1 -15.05 -8.19 18.45
CA MET A 1 -14.48 -7.55 17.24
C MET A 1 -14.52 -8.59 16.15
N THR A 2 -15.03 -8.25 14.96
CA THR A 2 -15.03 -9.17 13.80
C THR A 2 -13.59 -9.42 13.33
N GLU A 3 -13.31 -10.66 12.96
CA GLU A 3 -12.03 -11.05 12.37
C GLU A 3 -11.80 -10.30 11.05
N PRO A 4 -10.59 -9.81 10.75
CA PRO A 4 -10.30 -9.13 9.49
C PRO A 4 -10.46 -10.07 8.31
N PHE A 5 -11.02 -9.58 7.21
CA PHE A 5 -11.15 -10.36 5.97
C PHE A 5 -9.77 -10.59 5.35
N HIS A 6 -9.52 -11.81 4.92
CA HIS A 6 -8.30 -12.19 4.21
C HIS A 6 -8.52 -13.47 3.42
N ASP A 7 -7.72 -13.64 2.38
CA ASP A 7 -7.63 -14.87 1.57
C ASP A 7 -6.28 -15.55 1.78
N VAL A 8 -6.24 -16.88 1.67
CA VAL A 8 -5.02 -17.67 1.83
C VAL A 8 -4.78 -18.52 0.58
N HIS A 9 -3.57 -18.45 0.03
CA HIS A 9 -3.17 -19.16 -1.19
C HIS A 9 -1.82 -19.86 -1.01
N GLY A 10 -1.66 -21.04 -1.59
CA GLY A 10 -0.40 -21.78 -1.61
C GLY A 10 -0.04 -22.43 -0.28
N SER A 11 1.24 -22.81 -0.14
CA SER A 11 1.82 -23.43 1.05
C SER A 11 3.30 -23.07 1.18
N GLY A 12 3.80 -22.99 2.42
CA GLY A 12 5.18 -22.62 2.73
C GLY A 12 5.25 -21.55 3.82
N PRO A 13 6.37 -20.82 3.93
CA PRO A 13 6.48 -19.70 4.87
C PRO A 13 5.41 -18.63 4.61
N VAL A 14 4.87 -18.04 5.68
CA VAL A 14 3.82 -17.02 5.53
C VAL A 14 4.37 -15.71 4.96
N LEU A 15 3.70 -15.24 3.91
CA LEU A 15 3.88 -13.92 3.31
C LEU A 15 2.54 -13.17 3.39
N LEU A 16 2.47 -12.17 4.27
CA LEU A 16 1.30 -11.30 4.36
C LEU A 16 1.37 -10.20 3.29
N VAL A 17 0.35 -10.10 2.46
CA VAL A 17 0.22 -9.06 1.42
C VAL A 17 -0.81 -8.03 1.84
N LEU A 18 -0.39 -6.75 1.83
CA LEU A 18 -1.24 -5.59 2.08
C LEU A 18 -1.43 -4.83 0.75
N PRO A 19 -2.58 -4.93 0.10
CA PRO A 19 -2.86 -4.27 -1.16
C PRO A 19 -2.89 -2.75 -1.05
N GLY A 20 -2.69 -2.06 -2.18
CA GLY A 20 -2.78 -0.61 -2.28
C GLY A 20 -4.23 -0.09 -2.36
N GLY A 21 -4.38 1.20 -2.62
CA GLY A 21 -5.67 1.86 -2.74
C GLY A 21 -6.51 1.73 -1.47
N ALA A 22 -7.71 1.19 -1.59
CA ALA A 22 -8.61 0.90 -0.46
C ALA A 22 -8.39 -0.51 0.14
N GLY A 23 -7.23 -1.14 -0.09
CA GLY A 23 -6.95 -2.50 0.38
C GLY A 23 -7.59 -3.60 -0.47
N HIS A 24 -8.20 -3.26 -1.59
CA HIS A 24 -8.75 -4.24 -2.52
C HIS A 24 -7.63 -4.84 -3.39
N PRO A 25 -7.50 -6.19 -3.49
CA PRO A 25 -6.37 -6.84 -4.18
C PRO A 25 -6.45 -6.80 -5.71
N MET A 26 -7.13 -5.83 -6.27
CA MET A 26 -7.36 -5.67 -7.71
C MET A 26 -6.06 -5.63 -8.51
N GLY A 27 -5.94 -6.50 -9.52
CA GLY A 27 -4.75 -6.59 -10.37
C GLY A 27 -3.60 -7.42 -9.80
N LEU A 28 -3.69 -7.96 -8.59
CA LEU A 28 -2.62 -8.75 -7.96
C LEU A 28 -2.72 -10.26 -8.18
N ASP A 29 -3.74 -10.76 -8.89
CA ASP A 29 -3.99 -12.21 -9.05
C ASP A 29 -2.80 -12.96 -9.67
N GLY A 30 -2.12 -12.36 -10.64
CA GLY A 30 -0.93 -12.93 -11.28
C GLY A 30 0.24 -13.06 -10.32
N LEU A 31 0.51 -11.99 -9.58
CA LEU A 31 1.54 -11.94 -8.53
C LEU A 31 1.26 -12.97 -7.42
N ILE A 32 0.04 -12.96 -6.88
CA ILE A 32 -0.39 -13.86 -5.80
C ILE A 32 -0.20 -15.31 -6.23
N ARG A 33 -0.65 -15.67 -7.43
CA ARG A 33 -0.50 -17.02 -8.00
C ARG A 33 0.97 -17.44 -8.11
N ARG A 34 1.85 -16.54 -8.55
CA ARG A 34 3.29 -16.85 -8.68
C ARG A 34 3.94 -17.04 -7.32
N LEU A 35 3.67 -16.15 -6.36
CA LEU A 35 4.20 -16.23 -5.00
C LEU A 35 3.65 -17.43 -4.21
N ALA A 36 2.42 -17.84 -4.46
CA ALA A 36 1.81 -19.04 -3.86
C ALA A 36 2.52 -20.35 -4.21
N GLY A 37 3.40 -20.34 -5.21
CA GLY A 37 4.28 -21.48 -5.53
C GLY A 37 5.37 -21.74 -4.49
N CYS A 38 5.70 -20.75 -3.64
CA CYS A 38 6.77 -20.89 -2.63
C CYS A 38 6.40 -20.31 -1.25
N PHE A 39 5.25 -19.67 -1.12
CA PHE A 39 4.75 -19.07 0.13
C PHE A 39 3.31 -19.49 0.43
N THR A 40 2.95 -19.48 1.70
CA THR A 40 1.56 -19.29 2.12
C THR A 40 1.27 -17.81 2.04
N VAL A 41 0.64 -17.37 0.93
CA VAL A 41 0.31 -15.97 0.68
C VAL A 41 -1.01 -15.65 1.35
N VAL A 42 -0.98 -14.73 2.32
CA VAL A 42 -2.17 -14.23 3.04
C VAL A 42 -2.45 -12.82 2.56
N VAL A 43 -3.58 -12.61 1.89
CA VAL A 43 -3.95 -11.31 1.31
C VAL A 43 -4.96 -10.63 2.20
N LEU A 44 -4.58 -9.52 2.83
CA LEU A 44 -5.48 -8.73 3.68
C LEU A 44 -6.48 -7.93 2.85
N ASP A 45 -7.76 -7.98 3.25
CA ASP A 45 -8.82 -7.06 2.80
C ASP A 45 -9.34 -6.27 4.01
N PRO A 46 -8.68 -5.17 4.40
CA PRO A 46 -8.95 -4.49 5.67
C PRO A 46 -10.36 -3.93 5.76
N LEU A 47 -11.00 -3.67 4.65
CA LEU A 47 -12.35 -3.11 4.56
C LEU A 47 -13.40 -4.15 4.14
N GLY A 48 -12.99 -5.34 3.75
CA GLY A 48 -13.87 -6.40 3.26
C GLY A 48 -14.48 -6.08 1.89
N LEU A 49 -13.88 -5.22 1.09
CA LEU A 49 -14.45 -4.80 -0.20
C LEU A 49 -14.52 -5.97 -1.19
N ALA A 50 -13.51 -6.83 -1.20
CA ALA A 50 -13.50 -8.07 -1.98
C ALA A 50 -14.42 -9.15 -1.37
N HIS A 51 -14.80 -9.01 -0.08
CA HIS A 51 -15.66 -9.93 0.67
C HIS A 51 -17.10 -9.41 0.80
N GLY A 52 -17.59 -8.68 -0.20
CA GLY A 52 -19.00 -8.29 -0.29
C GLY A 52 -19.42 -7.09 0.58
N ARG A 53 -18.45 -6.29 1.05
CA ARG A 53 -18.76 -5.05 1.78
C ARG A 53 -18.75 -3.79 0.91
N LEU A 54 -18.43 -3.93 -0.38
CA LEU A 54 -18.55 -2.83 -1.32
C LEU A 54 -19.99 -2.31 -1.36
N GLY A 55 -20.17 -0.99 -1.45
CA GLY A 55 -21.47 -0.33 -1.36
C GLY A 55 -21.93 -0.01 0.07
N ARG A 56 -21.23 -0.49 1.10
CA ARG A 56 -21.52 -0.13 2.50
C ARG A 56 -20.75 1.12 2.91
N PRO A 57 -21.30 1.94 3.83
CA PRO A 57 -20.57 3.08 4.37
C PRO A 57 -19.24 2.65 5.02
N VAL A 58 -18.16 3.37 4.70
CA VAL A 58 -16.83 3.17 5.26
C VAL A 58 -16.43 4.42 6.05
N ALA A 59 -15.99 4.23 7.30
CA ALA A 59 -15.40 5.31 8.10
C ALA A 59 -14.05 5.75 7.54
N GLU A 60 -13.55 6.92 7.94
CA GLU A 60 -12.19 7.34 7.65
C GLU A 60 -11.20 6.31 8.17
N GLN A 61 -10.20 5.96 7.37
CA GLN A 61 -9.20 4.94 7.66
C GLN A 61 -7.87 5.58 8.05
N ARG A 62 -7.14 4.93 8.94
CA ARG A 62 -5.79 5.31 9.34
C ARG A 62 -4.82 4.15 9.14
N PRO A 63 -3.52 4.40 8.90
CA PRO A 63 -2.52 3.34 8.81
C PRO A 63 -2.53 2.39 10.02
N ALA A 64 -2.79 2.93 11.21
CA ALA A 64 -2.91 2.14 12.44
C ALA A 64 -4.06 1.14 12.43
N ASP A 65 -5.19 1.46 11.77
CA ASP A 65 -6.34 0.55 11.69
C ASP A 65 -6.00 -0.68 10.83
N TRP A 66 -5.29 -0.46 9.73
CA TRP A 66 -4.84 -1.55 8.84
C TRP A 66 -3.69 -2.34 9.44
N SER A 67 -2.77 -1.67 10.14
CA SER A 67 -1.70 -2.32 10.90
C SER A 67 -2.27 -3.27 11.96
N GLU A 68 -3.27 -2.82 12.70
CA GLU A 68 -3.91 -3.65 13.72
C GLU A 68 -4.71 -4.81 13.12
N ALA A 69 -5.37 -4.60 11.97
CA ALA A 69 -6.02 -5.67 11.22
C ALA A 69 -4.98 -6.71 10.74
N ALA A 70 -3.85 -6.26 10.19
CA ALA A 70 -2.76 -7.11 9.76
C ALA A 70 -2.15 -7.92 10.91
N HIS A 71 -1.94 -7.28 12.07
CA HIS A 71 -1.46 -7.97 13.28
C HIS A 71 -2.41 -9.10 13.72
N ARG A 72 -3.72 -8.84 13.76
CA ARG A 72 -4.72 -9.86 14.10
C ARG A 72 -4.73 -11.04 13.11
N VAL A 73 -4.55 -10.76 11.80
CA VAL A 73 -4.42 -11.83 10.80
C VAL A 73 -3.16 -12.65 11.06
N LEU A 74 -2.01 -12.02 11.35
CA LEU A 74 -0.79 -12.74 11.70
C LEU A 74 -0.97 -13.61 12.96
N ASP A 75 -1.70 -13.14 13.96
CA ASP A 75 -1.99 -13.91 15.16
C ASP A 75 -2.92 -15.11 14.90
N ALA A 76 -3.80 -15.00 13.89
CA ALA A 76 -4.68 -16.09 13.49
C ALA A 76 -3.99 -17.16 12.63
N VAL A 77 -3.01 -16.76 11.78
CA VAL A 77 -2.39 -17.67 10.80
C VAL A 77 -1.02 -18.20 11.21
N LEU A 78 -0.36 -17.57 12.19
CA LEU A 78 0.97 -17.97 12.65
C LEU A 78 0.92 -18.55 14.06
N PRO A 79 1.66 -19.64 14.33
CA PRO A 79 1.92 -20.08 15.69
C PRO A 79 2.50 -18.98 16.58
N ALA A 80 2.30 -19.12 17.88
CA ALA A 80 2.88 -18.18 18.85
C ALA A 80 4.42 -18.17 18.76
N GLY A 81 4.99 -16.96 18.71
CA GLY A 81 6.44 -16.76 18.61
C GLY A 81 7.01 -16.81 17.19
N GLU A 82 6.23 -17.23 16.20
CA GLU A 82 6.65 -17.17 14.80
C GLU A 82 6.48 -15.78 14.19
N SER A 83 7.21 -15.52 13.10
CA SER A 83 7.22 -14.26 12.37
C SER A 83 7.06 -14.48 10.88
N ALA A 84 6.41 -13.55 10.19
CA ALA A 84 6.18 -13.59 8.76
C ALA A 84 6.96 -12.50 8.01
N CYS A 85 7.12 -12.68 6.70
CA CYS A 85 7.41 -11.59 5.79
C CYS A 85 6.14 -10.83 5.43
N VAL A 86 6.27 -9.53 5.19
CA VAL A 86 5.16 -8.66 4.77
C VAL A 86 5.53 -7.94 3.48
N LEU A 87 4.60 -7.93 2.54
CA LEU A 87 4.68 -7.21 1.29
C LEU A 87 3.56 -6.18 1.23
N GLY A 88 3.90 -4.91 1.23
CA GLY A 88 2.92 -3.82 1.13
C GLY A 88 3.05 -3.05 -0.17
N PHE A 89 1.92 -2.65 -0.74
CA PHE A 89 1.83 -1.83 -1.94
C PHE A 89 1.16 -0.50 -1.64
N SER A 90 1.77 0.63 -2.03
CA SER A 90 1.14 1.96 -1.93
C SER A 90 0.59 2.22 -0.51
N SER A 91 -0.71 2.41 -0.32
CA SER A 91 -1.33 2.54 1.03
C SER A 91 -1.08 1.30 1.90
N GLY A 92 -1.08 0.10 1.33
CA GLY A 92 -0.70 -1.12 2.06
C GLY A 92 0.76 -1.11 2.50
N ALA A 93 1.65 -0.48 1.73
CA ALA A 93 3.05 -0.27 2.14
C ALA A 93 3.15 0.71 3.32
N ILE A 94 2.31 1.75 3.37
CA ILE A 94 2.21 2.64 4.54
C ILE A 94 1.78 1.86 5.78
N ALA A 95 0.75 1.01 5.64
CA ALA A 95 0.29 0.16 6.74
C ALA A 95 1.35 -0.87 7.18
N ALA A 96 2.16 -1.38 6.24
CA ALA A 96 3.28 -2.27 6.55
C ALA A 96 4.39 -1.57 7.35
N LEU A 97 4.67 -0.30 7.06
CA LEU A 97 5.61 0.51 7.86
C LEU A 97 5.07 0.74 9.29
N GLU A 98 3.78 1.04 9.42
CA GLU A 98 3.13 1.16 10.73
C GLU A 98 3.12 -0.17 11.50
N LEU A 99 2.89 -1.29 10.79
CA LEU A 99 2.96 -2.63 11.39
C LEU A 99 4.37 -2.95 11.89
N LEU A 100 5.40 -2.59 11.13
CA LEU A 100 6.79 -2.76 11.54
C LEU A 100 7.14 -1.93 12.78
N ALA A 101 6.61 -0.71 12.86
CA ALA A 101 6.81 0.16 14.01
C ALA A 101 6.17 -0.38 15.29
N ARG A 102 4.95 -0.93 15.18
CA ARG A 102 4.15 -1.34 16.35
C ARG A 102 4.37 -2.78 16.80
N HIS A 103 4.58 -3.69 15.84
CA HIS A 103 4.63 -5.13 16.07
C HIS A 103 5.86 -5.81 15.45
N PRO A 104 7.09 -5.26 15.63
CA PRO A 104 8.30 -5.77 14.98
C PRO A 104 8.58 -7.25 15.31
N GLN A 105 8.15 -7.73 16.48
CA GLN A 105 8.37 -9.10 16.94
C GLN A 105 7.65 -10.16 16.08
N ARG A 106 6.57 -9.76 15.39
CA ARG A 106 5.80 -10.66 14.49
C ARG A 106 6.31 -10.64 13.05
N LEU A 107 7.34 -9.81 12.77
CA LEU A 107 7.82 -9.57 11.42
C LEU A 107 9.27 -10.03 11.26
N ARG A 108 9.51 -10.88 10.27
CA ARG A 108 10.86 -11.25 9.82
C ARG A 108 11.43 -10.16 8.94
N HIS A 109 10.67 -9.76 7.93
CA HIS A 109 11.05 -8.72 6.98
C HIS A 109 9.83 -8.03 6.39
N VAL A 110 9.95 -6.73 6.11
CA VAL A 110 8.94 -5.93 5.41
C VAL A 110 9.52 -5.42 4.10
N LEU A 111 8.84 -5.70 2.99
CA LEU A 111 9.08 -5.08 1.71
C LEU A 111 7.94 -4.09 1.41
N ALA A 112 8.25 -2.82 1.38
CA ALA A 112 7.29 -1.74 1.17
C ALA A 112 7.49 -1.10 -0.21
N HIS A 113 6.61 -1.41 -1.16
CA HIS A 113 6.67 -0.89 -2.53
C HIS A 113 5.93 0.45 -2.63
N GLU A 114 6.70 1.48 -2.93
CA GLU A 114 6.23 2.85 -3.22
C GLU A 114 5.18 3.38 -2.21
N PRO A 115 5.50 3.41 -0.90
CA PRO A 115 4.61 3.98 0.11
C PRO A 115 4.49 5.50 -0.08
N PRO A 116 3.33 6.07 -0.43
CA PRO A 116 3.20 7.51 -0.64
C PRO A 116 3.05 8.28 0.69
N CYS A 117 4.00 8.09 1.61
CA CYS A 117 4.13 8.84 2.87
C CYS A 117 4.64 10.26 2.57
N VAL A 118 3.91 11.01 1.76
CA VAL A 118 4.42 12.27 1.21
C VAL A 118 4.67 13.32 2.28
N ALA A 119 3.94 13.29 3.39
CA ALA A 119 4.16 14.19 4.52
C ALA A 119 5.55 14.02 5.18
N ALA A 120 6.22 12.89 4.97
CA ALA A 120 7.57 12.66 5.47
C ALA A 120 8.66 13.38 4.66
N LEU A 121 8.38 13.81 3.43
CA LEU A 121 9.33 14.49 2.54
C LEU A 121 9.66 15.91 3.05
N PRO A 122 10.80 16.51 2.67
CA PRO A 122 11.14 17.89 2.99
C PRO A 122 10.10 18.92 2.52
N ASP A 123 9.46 18.68 1.36
CA ASP A 123 8.33 19.45 0.82
C ASP A 123 6.97 18.83 1.14
N GLY A 124 6.91 17.99 2.18
CA GLY A 124 5.79 17.12 2.50
C GLY A 124 4.46 17.84 2.70
N ARG A 125 4.47 19.04 3.31
CA ARG A 125 3.27 19.85 3.45
C ARG A 125 2.64 20.17 2.09
N LEU A 126 3.45 20.64 1.13
CA LEU A 126 2.99 20.95 -0.23
C LEU A 126 2.42 19.71 -0.93
N ARG A 127 3.12 18.57 -0.82
CA ARG A 127 2.67 17.32 -1.44
C ARG A 127 1.38 16.80 -0.81
N HIS A 128 1.26 16.88 0.50
CA HIS A 128 0.03 16.48 1.19
C HIS A 128 -1.16 17.40 0.84
N GLU A 129 -0.94 18.71 0.66
CA GLU A 129 -1.95 19.64 0.14
C GLU A 129 -2.41 19.24 -1.28
N GLY A 130 -1.50 18.73 -2.14
CA GLY A 130 -1.85 18.16 -3.45
C GLY A 130 -2.82 16.98 -3.33
N PHE A 131 -2.55 16.03 -2.43
CA PHE A 131 -3.46 14.89 -2.20
C PHE A 131 -4.81 15.34 -1.59
N ARG A 132 -4.83 16.33 -0.72
CA ARG A 132 -6.09 16.95 -0.28
C ARG A 132 -6.89 17.55 -1.44
N ALA A 133 -6.20 18.21 -2.36
CA ALA A 133 -6.85 18.77 -3.54
C ALA A 133 -7.39 17.69 -4.50
N VAL A 134 -6.84 16.47 -4.51
CA VAL A 134 -7.45 15.32 -5.20
C VAL A 134 -8.80 14.97 -4.56
N TYR A 135 -8.86 14.86 -3.23
CA TYR A 135 -10.12 14.66 -2.50
C TYR A 135 -11.15 15.75 -2.82
N ASP A 136 -10.75 17.03 -2.77
CA ASP A 136 -11.63 18.15 -3.06
C ASP A 136 -12.13 18.11 -4.52
N THR A 137 -11.28 17.64 -5.45
CA THR A 137 -11.66 17.46 -6.86
C THR A 137 -12.71 16.35 -6.99
N TYR A 138 -12.56 15.24 -6.26
CA TYR A 138 -13.59 14.20 -6.20
C TYR A 138 -14.94 14.77 -5.76
N ARG A 139 -14.93 15.53 -4.67
CA ARG A 139 -16.16 16.13 -4.09
C ARG A 139 -16.87 17.11 -5.03
N ARG A 140 -16.12 17.78 -5.90
CA ARG A 140 -16.67 18.79 -6.83
C ARG A 140 -16.99 18.26 -8.21
N ALA A 141 -16.19 17.32 -8.73
CA ALA A 141 -16.18 16.93 -10.13
C ALA A 141 -16.17 15.41 -10.36
N GLY A 142 -16.25 14.61 -9.31
CA GLY A 142 -16.39 13.15 -9.40
C GLY A 142 -15.11 12.39 -9.69
N LEU A 143 -15.28 11.08 -9.95
CA LEU A 143 -14.19 10.11 -9.96
C LEU A 143 -13.18 10.34 -11.09
N ALA A 144 -13.63 10.63 -12.30
CA ALA A 144 -12.74 10.79 -13.47
C ALA A 144 -11.78 11.98 -13.29
N ALA A 145 -12.31 13.14 -12.84
CA ALA A 145 -11.52 14.33 -12.61
C ALA A 145 -10.50 14.13 -11.46
N ALA A 146 -10.92 13.48 -10.38
CA ALA A 146 -10.05 13.16 -9.26
C ALA A 146 -8.95 12.15 -9.63
N GLY A 147 -9.29 11.15 -10.45
CA GLY A 147 -8.33 10.16 -10.97
C GLY A 147 -7.25 10.81 -11.83
N ALA A 148 -7.64 11.70 -12.75
CA ALA A 148 -6.68 12.45 -13.57
C ALA A 148 -5.76 13.34 -12.73
N ARG A 149 -6.32 13.99 -11.69
CA ARG A 149 -5.51 14.78 -10.76
C ARG A 149 -4.56 13.93 -9.92
N LEU A 150 -5.03 12.78 -9.43
CA LEU A 150 -4.19 11.85 -8.68
C LEU A 150 -3.00 11.37 -9.51
N ALA A 151 -3.24 10.99 -10.77
CA ALA A 151 -2.17 10.59 -11.68
C ALA A 151 -1.13 11.71 -11.84
N ALA A 152 -1.57 12.95 -12.08
CA ALA A 152 -0.67 14.09 -12.19
C ALA A 152 0.16 14.33 -10.90
N GLU A 153 -0.45 14.21 -9.71
CA GLU A 153 0.26 14.34 -8.44
C GLU A 153 1.31 13.23 -8.26
N LEU A 154 0.98 11.98 -8.65
CA LEU A 154 1.92 10.86 -8.58
C LEU A 154 3.08 11.03 -9.57
N ASP A 155 2.80 11.53 -10.77
CA ASP A 155 3.81 11.79 -11.81
C ASP A 155 4.66 13.05 -11.54
N GLY A 156 4.26 13.86 -10.55
CA GLY A 156 4.90 15.15 -10.27
C GLY A 156 4.60 16.23 -11.31
N LEU A 157 3.54 16.05 -12.08
CA LEU A 157 3.08 16.97 -13.12
C LEU A 157 2.15 18.05 -12.57
N PRO A 158 2.02 19.20 -13.25
CA PRO A 158 1.00 20.18 -12.92
C PRO A 158 -0.41 19.57 -12.97
N ALA A 159 -1.27 20.02 -12.05
CA ALA A 159 -2.66 19.57 -12.07
C ALA A 159 -3.29 19.86 -13.44
N PRO A 160 -4.04 18.90 -14.04
CA PRO A 160 -4.72 19.13 -15.31
C PRO A 160 -5.75 20.26 -15.14
N GLU A 161 -5.99 21.02 -16.21
CA GLU A 161 -7.12 21.94 -16.25
C GLU A 161 -8.39 21.16 -15.87
N GLN A 162 -9.22 21.77 -15.01
CA GLN A 162 -10.38 21.08 -14.46
C GLN A 162 -11.34 20.70 -15.59
N ALA A 163 -11.38 19.40 -15.90
CA ALA A 163 -12.44 18.88 -16.76
C ALA A 163 -13.80 19.14 -16.10
N PRO A 164 -14.82 19.57 -16.86
CA PRO A 164 -16.16 19.71 -16.33
C PRO A 164 -16.62 18.34 -15.80
N GLY A 165 -17.05 18.30 -14.57
CA GLY A 165 -17.53 17.10 -13.89
C GLY A 165 -18.70 17.45 -12.99
N GLN A 166 -19.38 16.43 -12.49
CA GLN A 166 -20.47 16.60 -11.53
C GLN A 166 -20.07 16.07 -10.18
N PRO A 167 -20.51 16.71 -9.08
CA PRO A 167 -20.37 16.14 -7.74
C PRO A 167 -20.95 14.72 -7.70
N PRO A 168 -20.32 13.76 -7.00
CA PRO A 168 -20.87 12.44 -6.84
C PRO A 168 -22.19 12.49 -6.06
N ALA A 169 -23.10 11.58 -6.38
CA ALA A 169 -24.32 11.40 -5.60
C ALA A 169 -24.00 10.93 -4.17
N PRO A 170 -24.88 11.21 -3.18
CA PRO A 170 -24.69 10.72 -1.83
C PRO A 170 -24.52 9.19 -1.80
N GLY A 171 -23.42 8.71 -1.19
CA GLY A 171 -23.09 7.28 -1.08
C GLY A 171 -22.40 6.68 -2.29
N GLU A 172 -22.23 7.43 -3.39
CA GLU A 172 -21.54 6.95 -4.60
C GLU A 172 -20.07 6.60 -4.31
N GLU A 173 -19.44 7.29 -3.34
CA GLU A 173 -18.08 6.99 -2.92
C GLU A 173 -17.87 5.56 -2.43
N SER A 174 -18.91 4.92 -1.93
CA SER A 174 -18.85 3.53 -1.44
C SER A 174 -19.06 2.48 -2.53
N GLN A 175 -19.44 2.87 -3.74
CA GLN A 175 -19.80 1.94 -4.83
C GLN A 175 -18.58 1.40 -5.58
N THR A 176 -17.42 2.02 -5.43
CA THR A 176 -16.17 1.56 -6.06
C THR A 176 -15.00 1.59 -5.08
N PRO A 177 -14.02 0.66 -5.19
CA PRO A 177 -12.80 0.72 -4.37
C PRO A 177 -12.05 2.05 -4.51
N MET A 178 -12.05 2.64 -5.71
CA MET A 178 -11.40 3.94 -5.94
C MET A 178 -12.15 5.08 -5.23
N GLY A 179 -13.48 5.08 -5.22
CA GLY A 179 -14.29 6.07 -4.47
C GLY A 179 -14.01 5.99 -2.98
N VAL A 180 -13.94 4.79 -2.41
CA VAL A 180 -13.55 4.56 -1.01
C VAL A 180 -12.12 5.05 -0.76
N PHE A 181 -11.18 4.71 -1.64
CA PHE A 181 -9.79 5.16 -1.53
C PHE A 181 -9.69 6.68 -1.47
N LEU A 182 -10.25 7.38 -2.46
CA LEU A 182 -10.15 8.83 -2.57
C LEU A 182 -10.77 9.56 -1.37
N THR A 183 -11.82 8.99 -0.76
CA THR A 183 -12.60 9.68 0.29
C THR A 183 -12.25 9.26 1.70
N ARG A 184 -11.71 8.05 1.91
CA ARG A 184 -11.52 7.47 3.24
C ARG A 184 -10.08 7.09 3.57
N VAL A 185 -9.22 6.92 2.57
CA VAL A 185 -7.84 6.41 2.73
C VAL A 185 -6.79 7.43 2.33
N LEU A 186 -6.95 8.06 1.16
CA LEU A 186 -5.90 8.86 0.51
C LEU A 186 -5.28 9.92 1.44
N VAL A 187 -6.12 10.79 2.02
CA VAL A 187 -5.62 11.92 2.82
C VAL A 187 -5.00 11.48 4.14
N PRO A 188 -5.62 10.61 4.96
CA PRO A 188 -5.01 10.16 6.20
C PRO A 188 -3.71 9.37 5.98
N PHE A 189 -3.65 8.54 4.93
CA PHE A 189 -2.46 7.73 4.65
C PHE A 189 -1.30 8.58 4.10
N SER A 190 -1.55 9.46 3.14
CA SER A 190 -0.51 10.35 2.61
C SER A 190 0.05 11.32 3.66
N GLY A 191 -0.73 11.62 4.70
CA GLY A 191 -0.31 12.41 5.86
C GLY A 191 0.51 11.64 6.90
N TYR A 192 0.68 10.32 6.75
CA TYR A 192 1.45 9.51 7.68
C TYR A 192 2.95 9.80 7.59
N VAL A 193 3.58 9.92 8.74
CA VAL A 193 5.04 10.03 8.87
C VAL A 193 5.53 8.86 9.70
N PRO A 194 6.31 7.94 9.13
CA PRO A 194 6.87 6.83 9.88
C PRO A 194 7.72 7.32 11.06
N PRO A 195 7.73 6.61 12.21
CA PRO A 195 8.62 6.93 13.32
C PRO A 195 10.08 7.04 12.88
N ALA A 196 10.88 7.86 13.58
CA ALA A 196 12.29 8.04 13.22
C ALA A 196 13.09 6.74 13.30
N GLU A 197 12.74 5.86 14.24
CA GLU A 197 13.41 4.58 14.46
C GLU A 197 12.53 3.43 13.96
N LEU A 198 12.94 2.82 12.87
CA LEU A 198 12.42 1.53 12.37
C LEU A 198 13.56 0.52 12.33
N PRO A 199 13.28 -0.79 12.52
CA PRO A 199 14.31 -1.83 12.43
C PRO A 199 14.86 -1.95 11.00
N ALA A 200 15.90 -1.18 10.66
CA ALA A 200 16.45 -1.04 9.31
C ALA A 200 16.81 -2.39 8.67
N GLY A 201 17.39 -3.32 9.43
CA GLY A 201 17.73 -4.66 8.96
C GLY A 201 16.52 -5.54 8.60
N ARG A 202 15.30 -5.10 8.95
CA ARG A 202 14.04 -5.80 8.62
C ARG A 202 13.19 -5.06 7.61
N LEU A 203 13.73 -4.03 6.95
CA LEU A 203 13.01 -3.19 6.00
C LEU A 203 13.72 -3.11 4.66
N THR A 204 12.98 -3.34 3.60
CA THR A 204 13.35 -2.99 2.22
C THR A 204 12.29 -2.06 1.66
N LEU A 205 12.69 -0.86 1.26
CA LEU A 205 11.87 0.02 0.44
C LEU A 205 12.09 -0.35 -1.02
N ALA A 206 11.02 -0.38 -1.81
CA ALA A 206 11.11 -0.70 -3.21
C ALA A 206 10.39 0.33 -4.08
N ALA A 207 10.86 0.49 -5.33
CA ALA A 207 10.19 1.29 -6.34
C ALA A 207 10.29 0.64 -7.71
N GLY A 208 9.35 0.97 -8.59
CA GLY A 208 9.37 0.53 -9.98
C GLY A 208 10.44 1.25 -10.78
N THR A 209 11.12 0.55 -11.68
CA THR A 209 12.11 1.15 -12.58
C THR A 209 11.52 2.24 -13.48
N ALA A 210 10.24 2.10 -13.85
CA ALA A 210 9.51 3.08 -14.64
C ALA A 210 8.98 4.27 -13.81
N SER A 211 9.01 4.18 -12.47
CA SER A 211 8.61 5.27 -11.56
C SER A 211 9.76 6.24 -11.24
N ARG A 212 10.95 6.06 -11.82
CA ARG A 212 12.09 6.94 -11.57
C ARG A 212 11.72 8.40 -11.84
N GLY A 213 11.96 9.27 -10.88
CA GLY A 213 11.60 10.69 -10.94
C GLY A 213 10.16 11.02 -10.52
N GLN A 214 9.29 10.04 -10.39
CA GLN A 214 7.93 10.20 -9.90
C GLN A 214 7.87 10.25 -8.36
N LEU A 215 6.79 10.79 -7.83
CA LEU A 215 6.61 11.00 -6.39
C LEU A 215 6.66 9.71 -5.56
N PRO A 216 6.05 8.58 -5.96
CA PRO A 216 6.09 7.33 -5.19
C PRO A 216 7.51 6.77 -5.04
N ALA A 217 8.31 6.75 -6.12
CA ALA A 217 9.70 6.32 -6.09
C ALA A 217 10.57 7.26 -5.25
N ARG A 218 10.35 8.58 -5.37
CA ARG A 218 11.04 9.60 -4.55
C ARG A 218 10.77 9.37 -3.06
N THR A 219 9.52 9.07 -2.69
CA THR A 219 9.14 8.80 -1.30
C THR A 219 9.81 7.53 -0.77
N ALA A 220 9.82 6.46 -1.56
CA ALA A 220 10.48 5.20 -1.20
C ALA A 220 11.99 5.39 -1.00
N ALA A 221 12.68 6.08 -1.93
CA ALA A 221 14.10 6.36 -1.83
C ALA A 221 14.44 7.24 -0.60
N PHE A 222 13.65 8.30 -0.37
CA PHE A 222 13.82 9.17 0.80
C PHE A 222 13.68 8.40 2.12
N LEU A 223 12.68 7.52 2.23
CA LEU A 223 12.49 6.70 3.43
C LEU A 223 13.61 5.67 3.59
N ALA A 224 14.10 5.08 2.49
CA ALA A 224 15.24 4.15 2.56
C ALA A 224 16.49 4.84 3.12
N GLU A 225 16.82 6.03 2.63
CA GLU A 225 17.94 6.83 3.12
C GLU A 225 17.73 7.24 4.60
N ARG A 226 16.55 7.77 4.92
CA ARG A 226 16.22 8.22 6.28
C ARG A 226 16.34 7.13 7.34
N HIS A 227 15.97 5.90 7.01
CA HIS A 227 16.00 4.77 7.94
C HIS A 227 17.26 3.89 7.80
N GLY A 228 18.15 4.16 6.84
CA GLY A 228 19.31 3.32 6.54
C GLY A 228 18.91 1.92 6.09
N SER A 229 17.76 1.77 5.44
CA SER A 229 17.24 0.48 4.98
C SER A 229 17.64 0.20 3.53
N ARG A 230 17.53 -1.08 3.12
CA ARG A 230 17.77 -1.48 1.73
C ARG A 230 16.77 -0.78 0.80
N PHE A 231 17.25 -0.37 -0.37
CA PHE A 231 16.40 0.07 -1.48
C PHE A 231 16.49 -0.93 -2.63
N LEU A 232 15.35 -1.27 -3.24
CA LEU A 232 15.23 -2.24 -4.32
C LEU A 232 14.45 -1.63 -5.49
N GLU A 233 14.92 -1.84 -6.71
CA GLU A 233 14.14 -1.54 -7.91
C GLU A 233 13.49 -2.81 -8.45
N LEU A 234 12.19 -2.71 -8.78
CA LEU A 234 11.38 -3.79 -9.34
C LEU A 234 10.88 -3.42 -10.75
N PRO A 235 10.50 -4.40 -11.58
CA PRO A 235 9.99 -4.14 -12.93
C PRO A 235 8.72 -3.26 -12.94
N GLY A 236 8.57 -2.43 -13.97
CA GLY A 236 7.40 -1.57 -14.16
C GLY A 236 7.41 -0.30 -13.31
N GLY A 237 6.26 0.28 -13.10
CA GLY A 237 6.02 1.47 -12.30
C GLY A 237 5.22 1.19 -11.03
N HIS A 238 4.38 2.16 -10.63
CA HIS A 238 3.51 2.03 -9.45
C HIS A 238 2.57 0.82 -9.51
N LEU A 239 2.16 0.42 -10.72
CA LEU A 239 1.32 -0.75 -10.99
C LEU A 239 2.13 -1.95 -11.50
N GLY A 240 3.45 -1.95 -11.39
CA GLY A 240 4.35 -2.97 -11.91
C GLY A 240 4.02 -4.40 -11.48
N ALA A 241 3.48 -4.57 -10.28
CA ALA A 241 3.01 -5.87 -9.78
C ALA A 241 1.85 -6.46 -10.60
N ALA A 242 1.01 -5.62 -11.21
CA ALA A 242 -0.08 -6.04 -12.09
C ALA A 242 0.39 -6.18 -13.55
N GLU A 243 1.32 -5.33 -13.98
CA GLU A 243 1.82 -5.27 -15.37
C GLU A 243 2.83 -6.37 -15.67
N PHE A 244 3.69 -6.71 -14.70
CA PHE A 244 4.80 -7.67 -14.82
C PHE A 244 4.79 -8.69 -13.68
N PRO A 245 3.67 -9.41 -13.42
CA PRO A 245 3.48 -10.18 -12.19
C PRO A 245 4.54 -11.24 -11.94
N GLU A 246 5.04 -11.91 -12.97
CA GLU A 246 6.06 -12.97 -12.84
C GLU A 246 7.41 -12.38 -12.45
N ALA A 247 7.94 -11.44 -13.24
CA ALA A 247 9.23 -10.81 -12.97
C ALA A 247 9.23 -10.04 -11.65
N PHE A 248 8.10 -9.43 -11.30
CA PHE A 248 7.92 -8.73 -10.03
C PHE A 248 7.94 -9.71 -8.84
N ALA A 249 7.26 -10.86 -8.95
CA ALA A 249 7.26 -11.90 -7.92
C ALA A 249 8.65 -12.53 -7.74
N ASP A 250 9.38 -12.79 -8.82
CA ASP A 250 10.74 -13.34 -8.76
C ASP A 250 11.68 -12.36 -8.03
N GLY A 251 11.61 -11.06 -8.32
CA GLY A 251 12.37 -10.04 -7.59
C GLY A 251 12.04 -9.96 -6.10
N ILE A 252 10.75 -10.11 -5.74
CA ILE A 252 10.32 -10.19 -4.33
C ILE A 252 10.88 -11.43 -3.66
N ALA A 253 10.74 -12.61 -4.28
CA ALA A 253 11.21 -13.88 -3.71
C ALA A 253 12.72 -13.84 -3.46
N GLU A 254 13.51 -13.32 -4.39
CA GLU A 254 14.95 -13.14 -4.25
C GLU A 254 15.28 -12.17 -3.10
N ALA A 255 14.58 -11.03 -3.02
CA ALA A 255 14.79 -10.05 -1.96
C ALA A 255 14.52 -10.61 -0.56
N LEU A 256 13.44 -11.40 -0.42
CA LEU A 256 13.06 -12.03 0.84
C LEU A 256 13.97 -13.21 1.21
N ALA A 257 14.48 -13.97 0.24
CA ALA A 257 15.45 -15.04 0.49
C ALA A 257 16.77 -14.48 1.05
N THR A 258 17.27 -13.38 0.47
CA THR A 258 18.50 -12.71 0.94
C THR A 258 18.34 -12.07 2.32
N ALA A 259 17.15 -11.56 2.64
CA ALA A 259 16.85 -10.98 3.96
C ALA A 259 16.72 -12.04 5.08
N SER A 260 16.58 -13.33 4.73
CA SER A 260 16.43 -14.43 5.70
C SER A 260 17.78 -15.03 6.13
N VAL A 261 18.89 -14.58 5.55
CA VAL A 261 20.26 -15.12 5.78
C VAL A 261 21.06 -14.19 6.72
N CYS A 262 20.57 -13.02 7.04
CA CYS A 262 21.13 -12.09 8.05
C CYS A 262 20.25 -12.13 9.32
#